data_da861e0d21354983f1d21409e4e0c44a
#
_entry.id   da861e0d21354983f1d21409e4e0c44a
#
_cell.length_a   1.000
_cell.length_b   1.000
_cell.length_c   1.000
_cell.angle_alpha   90.00
_cell.angle_beta   90.00
_cell.angle_gamma   90.00
#
_symmetry.space_group_name_H-M   'P 1'
#
loop_
_entity.id
_entity.type
_entity.pdbx_description
1 polymer ?
#
loop_
_entity_poly.entity_id
_entity_poly.type
_entity_poly.pdbx_seq_one_letter_code
_entity_poly.pdbx_strand_id
1 'polypeptide(L)'
;MAKKKVKFMCTAFRDGFQSVFGARVFTKDFLPAVEAARDAGINWFEAGGGARFQSLYFYCNEDAFDMMDSFRETAGPDANLQTLARGVNVVGLDSQSSDIIKLHADLFKKHGMTTIRNFDALNDVNNLIYSGQCITDAGLKPQVCVTLMELPPGCQGAHDAEFYTSTLQQILDADIPFDAVCFKDASGTAVPSKVYETIAAARKILPSDAFIHFHTHETAGVSVLANKAALDAGADAIDLSMAPCSGGTCQPDVLVMWHALRGSDFELDVDVEKVREAEEVFKDCMSDYFLPPEATTVEPLIPWSPMPGGALTANTQMLRDNGIMEKYPEIIMAMSEVVRRGGFGTSVTPVSQFYFQQAFNNVMFGPWKKIAEPYGRMVLGYFGKTPVPPDPEIVQLAKDQLELEPTTKLVLELNDADPNKGIEPAKAALQEAGLPITDENIFITAACKDKGIRFLKGEAEVGVRKIDKSKPAADSGVVATSGTAQYTVTVNGKDIFMAIEQDMVTVDGKVYRVGIKDQGEGSPAAASTTASGPATEVIAQMPGAVYRVVAKVGDKVDEGQAIVILEAMKMEMEVPAPAGGTIQAINVAVGQQVTTGEVLATIQ
;
A
#
# COMPACT_ATOMS: atom_id res chain seq x y z
N MET A 1 -41.78 2.80 -12.78
CA MET A 1 -41.28 1.42 -12.96
C MET A 1 -40.59 0.99 -11.67
N ALA A 2 -40.54 -0.31 -11.37
CA ALA A 2 -39.74 -0.77 -10.23
C ALA A 2 -38.26 -0.47 -10.52
N LYS A 3 -37.54 0.04 -9.55
CA LYS A 3 -36.09 0.30 -9.68
C LYS A 3 -35.29 -0.99 -9.74
N LYS A 4 -34.18 -0.99 -10.47
CA LYS A 4 -33.24 -2.11 -10.49
C LYS A 4 -32.50 -2.13 -9.15
N LYS A 5 -32.61 -3.25 -8.42
CA LYS A 5 -31.83 -3.45 -7.19
C LYS A 5 -30.36 -3.70 -7.55
N VAL A 6 -29.46 -2.95 -6.92
CA VAL A 6 -28.02 -3.03 -7.08
C VAL A 6 -27.43 -3.79 -5.90
N LYS A 7 -26.67 -4.84 -6.18
CA LYS A 7 -25.88 -5.54 -5.17
C LYS A 7 -24.60 -4.75 -4.87
N PHE A 8 -24.11 -4.87 -3.65
CA PHE A 8 -22.79 -4.33 -3.32
C PHE A 8 -22.04 -5.25 -2.36
N MET A 9 -20.72 -5.18 -2.43
CA MET A 9 -19.82 -5.79 -1.46
C MET A 9 -19.32 -4.71 -0.50
N CYS A 10 -19.40 -4.97 0.81
CA CYS A 10 -18.81 -4.10 1.83
C CYS A 10 -17.31 -4.38 1.94
N THR A 11 -16.50 -3.39 1.61
CA THR A 11 -15.03 -3.47 1.59
C THR A 11 -14.36 -2.96 2.87
N ALA A 12 -15.14 -2.39 3.79
CA ALA A 12 -14.65 -1.66 4.97
C ALA A 12 -13.63 -2.47 5.81
N PHE A 13 -13.86 -3.77 5.97
CA PHE A 13 -13.11 -4.64 6.90
C PHE A 13 -11.85 -5.27 6.28
N ARG A 14 -11.59 -5.04 4.98
CA ARG A 14 -10.38 -5.48 4.29
C ARG A 14 -9.71 -4.32 3.55
N ASP A 15 -10.29 -3.86 2.42
CA ASP A 15 -9.71 -2.77 1.62
C ASP A 15 -9.80 -1.42 2.35
N GLY A 16 -10.91 -1.17 3.06
CA GLY A 16 -11.07 -0.03 3.94
C GLY A 16 -9.96 0.04 5.00
N PHE A 17 -9.71 -1.05 5.72
CA PHE A 17 -8.61 -1.09 6.69
C PHE A 17 -7.25 -0.90 6.05
N GLN A 18 -7.04 -1.49 4.86
CA GLN A 18 -5.78 -1.32 4.13
C GLN A 18 -5.59 0.13 3.70
N SER A 19 -6.64 0.78 3.24
CA SER A 19 -6.62 2.14 2.71
C SER A 19 -6.51 3.21 3.80
N VAL A 20 -7.11 2.99 4.97
CA VAL A 20 -7.13 3.98 6.08
C VAL A 20 -6.03 3.72 7.09
N PHE A 21 -5.94 2.50 7.60
CA PHE A 21 -5.08 2.16 8.74
C PHE A 21 -3.83 1.37 8.34
N GLY A 22 -3.51 1.26 7.04
CA GLY A 22 -2.43 0.40 6.56
C GLY A 22 -2.67 -1.07 6.93
N ALA A 23 -3.94 -1.47 7.03
CA ALA A 23 -4.41 -2.78 7.46
C ALA A 23 -4.04 -3.17 8.92
N ARG A 24 -3.61 -2.21 9.77
CA ARG A 24 -3.12 -2.45 11.14
C ARG A 24 -4.26 -2.31 12.16
N VAL A 25 -5.24 -3.21 12.10
CA VAL A 25 -6.43 -3.22 12.97
C VAL A 25 -6.52 -4.57 13.67
N PHE A 26 -6.70 -4.58 14.99
CA PHE A 26 -6.87 -5.82 15.77
C PHE A 26 -8.21 -6.48 15.46
N THR A 27 -8.20 -7.80 15.39
CA THR A 27 -9.38 -8.62 15.04
C THR A 27 -10.54 -8.36 15.99
N LYS A 28 -10.30 -8.43 17.29
CA LYS A 28 -11.33 -8.23 18.32
C LYS A 28 -12.01 -6.86 18.28
N ASP A 29 -11.30 -5.83 17.77
CA ASP A 29 -11.79 -4.46 17.86
C ASP A 29 -12.83 -4.15 16.78
N PHE A 30 -12.87 -4.88 15.66
CA PHE A 30 -13.81 -4.62 14.56
C PHE A 30 -14.93 -5.66 14.42
N LEU A 31 -14.85 -6.82 15.06
CA LEU A 31 -15.90 -7.84 14.95
C LEU A 31 -17.30 -7.33 15.35
N PRO A 32 -17.47 -6.46 16.36
CA PRO A 32 -18.78 -5.88 16.65
C PRO A 32 -19.37 -5.07 15.49
N ALA A 33 -18.51 -4.41 14.68
CA ALA A 33 -18.96 -3.70 13.48
C ALA A 33 -19.36 -4.65 12.35
N VAL A 34 -18.70 -5.81 12.20
CA VAL A 34 -19.13 -6.86 11.28
C VAL A 34 -20.49 -7.42 11.66
N GLU A 35 -20.73 -7.64 12.96
CA GLU A 35 -22.03 -8.09 13.48
C GLU A 35 -23.13 -7.07 13.20
N ALA A 36 -22.89 -5.78 13.49
CA ALA A 36 -23.84 -4.70 13.22
C ALA A 36 -24.14 -4.58 11.71
N ALA A 37 -23.13 -4.71 10.85
CA ALA A 37 -23.30 -4.67 9.40
C ALA A 37 -24.13 -5.87 8.89
N ARG A 38 -23.87 -7.10 9.41
CA ARG A 38 -24.70 -8.28 9.15
C ARG A 38 -26.15 -8.05 9.55
N ASP A 39 -26.38 -7.51 10.73
CA ASP A 39 -27.74 -7.26 11.26
C ASP A 39 -28.47 -6.13 10.51
N ALA A 40 -27.70 -5.25 9.83
CA ALA A 40 -28.21 -4.29 8.85
C ALA A 40 -28.59 -4.93 7.50
N GLY A 41 -28.35 -6.23 7.31
CA GLY A 41 -28.68 -6.98 6.10
C GLY A 41 -27.53 -7.07 5.10
N ILE A 42 -26.33 -6.61 5.43
CA ILE A 42 -25.14 -6.78 4.58
C ILE A 42 -24.67 -8.24 4.71
N ASN A 43 -24.65 -8.95 3.59
CA ASN A 43 -24.25 -10.36 3.54
C ASN A 43 -23.11 -10.67 2.57
N TRP A 44 -22.49 -9.64 2.02
CA TRP A 44 -21.32 -9.75 1.15
C TRP A 44 -20.21 -8.83 1.64
N PHE A 45 -19.14 -9.43 2.14
CA PHE A 45 -18.02 -8.72 2.76
C PHE A 45 -16.72 -9.06 2.06
N GLU A 46 -15.84 -8.06 1.92
CA GLU A 46 -14.46 -8.32 1.60
C GLU A 46 -13.67 -8.61 2.88
N ALA A 47 -13.05 -9.79 2.95
CA ALA A 47 -12.38 -10.31 4.12
C ALA A 47 -11.04 -10.99 3.76
N GLY A 48 -10.18 -11.18 4.73
CA GLY A 48 -8.97 -12.00 4.61
C GLY A 48 -7.84 -11.33 3.82
N GLY A 49 -7.60 -11.72 2.63
CA GLY A 49 -6.44 -11.53 1.76
C GLY A 49 -5.82 -10.14 1.55
N GLY A 50 -5.04 -10.02 0.50
CA GLY A 50 -4.30 -8.81 0.19
C GLY A 50 -3.24 -8.45 1.25
N ALA A 51 -2.95 -7.18 1.43
CA ALA A 51 -2.02 -6.73 2.47
C ALA A 51 -2.55 -6.95 3.90
N ARG A 52 -3.87 -7.13 4.08
CA ARG A 52 -4.44 -7.45 5.39
C ARG A 52 -3.89 -8.76 5.94
N PHE A 53 -3.71 -9.79 5.11
CA PHE A 53 -3.11 -11.06 5.53
C PHE A 53 -1.73 -10.86 6.14
N GLN A 54 -0.82 -10.23 5.40
CA GLN A 54 0.55 -10.00 5.88
C GLN A 54 0.62 -9.02 7.06
N SER A 55 -0.27 -8.01 7.09
CA SER A 55 -0.28 -6.99 8.13
C SER A 55 -0.58 -7.53 9.53
N LEU A 56 -1.37 -8.60 9.62
CA LEU A 56 -1.67 -9.25 10.89
C LEU A 56 -0.40 -9.82 11.53
N TYR A 57 0.42 -10.51 10.75
CA TYR A 57 1.70 -11.04 11.23
C TYR A 57 2.76 -9.95 11.46
N PHE A 58 2.78 -8.91 10.62
CA PHE A 58 3.83 -7.89 10.65
C PHE A 58 3.63 -6.81 11.70
N TYR A 59 2.37 -6.52 12.07
CA TYR A 59 2.03 -5.34 12.87
C TYR A 59 1.00 -5.58 13.96
N CYS A 60 0.20 -6.64 13.89
CA CYS A 60 -0.83 -6.90 14.88
C CYS A 60 -0.44 -8.01 15.86
N ASN A 61 0.58 -8.82 15.53
CA ASN A 61 0.93 -10.03 16.27
C ASN A 61 -0.32 -10.94 16.42
N GLU A 62 -1.10 -11.08 15.35
CA GLU A 62 -2.30 -11.92 15.26
C GLU A 62 -2.20 -12.88 14.09
N ASP A 63 -2.83 -14.07 14.19
CA ASP A 63 -2.93 -15.03 13.12
C ASP A 63 -4.04 -14.62 12.13
N ALA A 64 -3.70 -14.58 10.83
CA ALA A 64 -4.66 -14.22 9.80
C ALA A 64 -5.72 -15.30 9.54
N PHE A 65 -5.39 -16.56 9.79
CA PHE A 65 -6.34 -17.66 9.66
C PHE A 65 -7.36 -17.65 10.81
N ASP A 66 -6.90 -17.42 12.05
CA ASP A 66 -7.79 -17.21 13.21
C ASP A 66 -8.71 -16.01 13.00
N MET A 67 -8.19 -14.93 12.40
CA MET A 67 -9.01 -13.78 12.05
C MET A 67 -10.10 -14.14 11.02
N MET A 68 -9.77 -14.94 9.98
CA MET A 68 -10.74 -15.38 8.98
C MET A 68 -11.83 -16.26 9.61
N ASP A 69 -11.46 -17.18 10.49
CA ASP A 69 -12.41 -18.03 11.22
C ASP A 69 -13.34 -17.20 12.11
N SER A 70 -12.80 -16.26 12.88
CA SER A 70 -13.58 -15.32 13.69
C SER A 70 -14.52 -14.44 12.86
N PHE A 71 -14.05 -14.00 11.69
CA PHE A 71 -14.88 -13.22 10.77
C PHE A 71 -16.04 -14.07 10.23
N ARG A 72 -15.75 -15.33 9.84
CA ARG A 72 -16.79 -16.29 9.37
C ARG A 72 -17.82 -16.55 10.44
N GLU A 73 -17.40 -16.79 11.67
CA GLU A 73 -18.31 -16.98 12.80
C GLU A 73 -19.24 -15.77 13.01
N THR A 74 -18.65 -14.56 13.00
CA THR A 74 -19.39 -13.31 13.21
C THR A 74 -20.34 -12.98 12.06
N ALA A 75 -19.86 -13.09 10.81
CA ALA A 75 -20.68 -12.80 9.62
C ALA A 75 -21.79 -13.85 9.38
N GLY A 76 -21.65 -15.03 9.95
CA GLY A 76 -22.59 -16.15 9.81
C GLY A 76 -22.30 -17.06 8.60
N PRO A 77 -22.92 -18.25 8.56
CA PRO A 77 -22.61 -19.28 7.57
C PRO A 77 -22.99 -18.90 6.14
N ASP A 78 -24.02 -18.08 5.96
CA ASP A 78 -24.58 -17.71 4.66
C ASP A 78 -23.93 -16.49 4.03
N ALA A 79 -23.06 -15.78 4.75
CA ALA A 79 -22.38 -14.61 4.24
C ALA A 79 -21.39 -14.98 3.11
N ASN A 80 -21.40 -14.19 2.04
CA ASN A 80 -20.37 -14.28 1.01
C ASN A 80 -19.12 -13.55 1.51
N LEU A 81 -18.10 -14.30 1.91
CA LEU A 81 -16.79 -13.74 2.29
C LEU A 81 -15.86 -13.80 1.08
N GLN A 82 -15.60 -12.66 0.51
CA GLN A 82 -14.74 -12.53 -0.65
C GLN A 82 -13.36 -12.04 -0.23
N THR A 83 -12.35 -12.76 -0.66
CA THR A 83 -10.95 -12.37 -0.50
C THR A 83 -10.34 -11.96 -1.83
N LEU A 84 -9.08 -11.57 -1.80
CA LEU A 84 -8.32 -11.03 -2.91
C LEU A 84 -7.06 -11.85 -3.14
N ALA A 85 -6.79 -12.23 -4.39
CA ALA A 85 -5.52 -12.78 -4.85
C ALA A 85 -4.94 -11.94 -6.00
N ARG A 86 -3.62 -11.86 -6.08
CA ARG A 86 -2.87 -11.10 -7.09
C ARG A 86 -2.23 -12.06 -8.08
N GLY A 87 -3.05 -12.87 -8.77
CA GLY A 87 -2.55 -13.88 -9.69
C GLY A 87 -1.48 -14.78 -9.03
N VAL A 88 -0.34 -14.89 -9.66
CA VAL A 88 0.82 -15.66 -9.16
C VAL A 88 1.46 -15.09 -7.90
N ASN A 89 1.13 -13.87 -7.47
CA ASN A 89 1.64 -13.28 -6.23
C ASN A 89 0.78 -13.61 -5.01
N VAL A 90 -0.41 -14.16 -5.19
CA VAL A 90 -1.43 -14.45 -4.16
C VAL A 90 -1.60 -13.28 -3.18
N VAL A 91 -1.16 -13.37 -1.94
CA VAL A 91 -1.22 -12.27 -0.94
C VAL A 91 0.06 -11.45 -0.85
N GLY A 92 1.16 -11.89 -1.49
CA GLY A 92 2.49 -11.30 -1.37
C GLY A 92 2.76 -10.14 -2.32
N LEU A 93 3.89 -9.47 -2.13
CA LEU A 93 4.47 -8.53 -3.09
C LEU A 93 5.33 -9.25 -4.13
N ASP A 94 5.89 -10.40 -3.77
CA ASP A 94 6.66 -11.27 -4.65
C ASP A 94 5.77 -12.41 -5.18
N SER A 95 6.10 -12.92 -6.36
CA SER A 95 5.41 -14.04 -7.00
C SER A 95 5.74 -15.37 -6.33
N GLN A 96 4.83 -16.34 -6.38
CA GLN A 96 4.91 -17.62 -5.71
C GLN A 96 4.99 -18.79 -6.70
N SER A 97 5.50 -19.94 -6.24
CA SER A 97 5.48 -21.20 -6.95
C SER A 97 4.08 -21.81 -7.02
N SER A 98 3.90 -22.75 -7.93
CA SER A 98 2.62 -23.40 -8.19
C SER A 98 2.04 -24.10 -6.95
N ASP A 99 2.87 -24.76 -6.15
CA ASP A 99 2.46 -25.46 -4.93
C ASP A 99 1.94 -24.49 -3.84
N ILE A 100 2.54 -23.31 -3.69
CA ILE A 100 2.09 -22.26 -2.76
C ILE A 100 0.81 -21.58 -3.27
N ILE A 101 0.65 -21.37 -4.58
CA ILE A 101 -0.59 -20.84 -5.16
C ILE A 101 -1.76 -21.80 -4.90
N LYS A 102 -1.53 -23.10 -5.06
CA LYS A 102 -2.54 -24.11 -4.74
C LYS A 102 -2.87 -24.12 -3.26
N LEU A 103 -1.86 -24.15 -2.40
CA LEU A 103 -2.02 -24.13 -0.94
C LEU A 103 -2.80 -22.90 -0.46
N HIS A 104 -2.59 -21.72 -1.08
CA HIS A 104 -3.37 -20.51 -0.81
C HIS A 104 -4.88 -20.76 -1.01
N ALA A 105 -5.30 -21.30 -2.15
CA ALA A 105 -6.70 -21.55 -2.43
C ALA A 105 -7.32 -22.55 -1.43
N ASP A 106 -6.61 -23.64 -1.15
CA ASP A 106 -7.06 -24.68 -0.23
C ASP A 106 -7.24 -24.13 1.20
N LEU A 107 -6.26 -23.35 1.71
CA LEU A 107 -6.32 -22.77 3.05
C LEU A 107 -7.41 -21.70 3.15
N PHE A 108 -7.54 -20.82 2.17
CA PHE A 108 -8.57 -19.79 2.22
C PHE A 108 -9.98 -20.40 2.18
N LYS A 109 -10.16 -21.51 1.45
CA LYS A 109 -11.42 -22.30 1.52
C LYS A 109 -11.62 -22.88 2.90
N LYS A 110 -10.60 -23.50 3.48
CA LYS A 110 -10.63 -24.11 4.82
C LYS A 110 -11.06 -23.10 5.88
N HIS A 111 -10.54 -21.86 5.79
CA HIS A 111 -10.81 -20.78 6.72
C HIS A 111 -11.99 -19.87 6.31
N GLY A 112 -12.97 -20.46 5.62
CA GLY A 112 -14.31 -19.89 5.47
C GLY A 112 -14.50 -18.90 4.33
N MET A 113 -13.51 -18.65 3.48
CA MET A 113 -13.73 -17.84 2.28
C MET A 113 -14.64 -18.55 1.28
N THR A 114 -15.41 -17.77 0.52
CA THR A 114 -16.35 -18.29 -0.49
C THR A 114 -15.97 -17.89 -1.90
N THR A 115 -15.37 -16.72 -2.05
CA THR A 115 -15.03 -16.14 -3.35
C THR A 115 -13.61 -15.58 -3.30
N ILE A 116 -12.84 -15.76 -4.37
CA ILE A 116 -11.55 -15.09 -4.56
C ILE A 116 -11.63 -14.17 -5.77
N ARG A 117 -11.40 -12.88 -5.55
CA ARG A 117 -11.16 -11.89 -6.59
C ARG A 117 -9.71 -11.99 -7.03
N ASN A 118 -9.47 -12.47 -8.25
CA ASN A 118 -8.14 -12.77 -8.78
C ASN A 118 -7.77 -11.79 -9.88
N PHE A 119 -6.68 -11.03 -9.70
CA PHE A 119 -6.23 -10.02 -10.65
C PHE A 119 -4.71 -10.10 -10.89
N ASP A 120 -4.27 -9.57 -12.02
CA ASP A 120 -2.86 -9.30 -12.28
C ASP A 120 -2.64 -7.80 -12.51
N ALA A 121 -1.57 -7.24 -11.90
CA ALA A 121 -1.29 -5.81 -11.99
C ALA A 121 -0.81 -5.36 -13.38
N LEU A 122 -0.28 -6.28 -14.18
CA LEU A 122 0.14 -6.00 -15.57
C LEU A 122 -0.95 -6.31 -16.58
N ASN A 123 -2.09 -6.86 -16.14
CA ASN A 123 -3.10 -7.47 -17.00
C ASN A 123 -2.51 -8.58 -17.90
N ASP A 124 -1.45 -9.26 -17.44
CA ASP A 124 -0.91 -10.44 -18.10
C ASP A 124 -1.77 -11.65 -17.75
N VAL A 125 -2.57 -12.09 -18.72
CA VAL A 125 -3.53 -13.19 -18.55
C VAL A 125 -2.83 -14.51 -18.15
N ASN A 126 -1.58 -14.72 -18.55
CA ASN A 126 -0.81 -15.91 -18.17
C ASN A 126 -0.64 -16.05 -16.64
N ASN A 127 -0.60 -14.93 -15.92
CA ASN A 127 -0.50 -14.92 -14.45
C ASN A 127 -1.82 -15.32 -13.75
N LEU A 128 -2.94 -15.39 -14.49
CA LEU A 128 -4.26 -15.71 -13.95
C LEU A 128 -4.69 -17.17 -14.21
N ILE A 129 -4.11 -17.84 -15.21
CA ILE A 129 -4.55 -19.17 -15.66
C ILE A 129 -4.48 -20.18 -14.51
N TYR A 130 -3.28 -20.39 -13.97
CA TYR A 130 -3.09 -21.40 -12.92
C TYR A 130 -3.79 -21.04 -11.60
N SER A 131 -3.72 -19.79 -11.18
CA SER A 131 -4.38 -19.33 -9.96
C SER A 131 -5.91 -19.43 -10.06
N GLY A 132 -6.49 -19.10 -11.23
CA GLY A 132 -7.92 -19.27 -11.49
C GLY A 132 -8.37 -20.73 -11.39
N GLN A 133 -7.59 -21.67 -11.92
CA GLN A 133 -7.86 -23.09 -11.82
C GLN A 133 -7.79 -23.57 -10.36
N CYS A 134 -6.75 -23.17 -9.60
CA CYS A 134 -6.62 -23.55 -8.18
C CYS A 134 -7.81 -23.05 -7.34
N ILE A 135 -8.33 -21.86 -7.60
CA ILE A 135 -9.51 -21.31 -6.92
C ILE A 135 -10.73 -22.20 -7.16
N THR A 136 -10.94 -22.62 -8.40
CA THR A 136 -12.07 -23.51 -8.78
C THR A 136 -11.91 -24.90 -8.17
N ASP A 137 -10.71 -25.48 -8.25
CA ASP A 137 -10.41 -26.82 -7.72
C ASP A 137 -10.60 -26.89 -6.20
N ALA A 138 -10.33 -25.80 -5.48
CA ALA A 138 -10.58 -25.68 -4.04
C ALA A 138 -12.09 -25.53 -3.71
N GLY A 139 -12.97 -25.42 -4.71
CA GLY A 139 -14.41 -25.19 -4.54
C GLY A 139 -14.75 -23.77 -4.07
N LEU A 140 -13.92 -22.80 -4.43
CA LEU A 140 -14.17 -21.38 -4.28
C LEU A 140 -14.77 -20.81 -5.57
N LYS A 141 -15.48 -19.69 -5.47
CA LYS A 141 -16.00 -18.96 -6.63
C LYS A 141 -14.92 -18.00 -7.16
N PRO A 142 -14.45 -18.18 -8.39
CA PRO A 142 -13.48 -17.26 -8.96
C PRO A 142 -14.17 -15.99 -9.49
N GLN A 143 -13.70 -14.83 -9.07
CA GLN A 143 -14.02 -13.56 -9.70
C GLN A 143 -12.77 -13.06 -10.41
N VAL A 144 -12.73 -13.19 -11.74
CA VAL A 144 -11.59 -12.74 -12.55
C VAL A 144 -11.65 -11.23 -12.75
N CYS A 145 -10.47 -10.58 -12.74
CA CYS A 145 -10.41 -9.12 -12.86
C CYS A 145 -9.64 -8.66 -14.10
N VAL A 146 -10.16 -7.58 -14.69
CA VAL A 146 -9.41 -6.65 -15.54
C VAL A 146 -9.10 -5.41 -14.69
N THR A 147 -7.83 -5.07 -14.55
CA THR A 147 -7.41 -3.92 -13.74
C THR A 147 -7.39 -2.64 -14.56
N LEU A 148 -8.00 -1.59 -14.03
CA LEU A 148 -8.20 -0.30 -14.67
C LEU A 148 -7.39 0.80 -13.99
N MET A 149 -7.00 1.80 -14.75
CA MET A 149 -6.56 3.12 -14.28
C MET A 149 -6.68 4.17 -15.38
N GLU A 150 -6.59 5.44 -15.03
CA GLU A 150 -6.28 6.49 -16.00
C GLU A 150 -4.77 6.58 -16.18
N LEU A 151 -4.31 6.82 -17.41
CA LEU A 151 -2.91 7.15 -17.64
C LEU A 151 -2.59 8.57 -17.16
N PRO A 152 -1.38 8.84 -16.70
CA PRO A 152 -0.96 10.20 -16.41
C PRO A 152 -1.20 11.13 -17.61
N PRO A 153 -1.58 12.40 -17.38
CA PRO A 153 -1.87 13.35 -18.45
C PRO A 153 -0.77 13.41 -19.52
N GLY A 154 -1.18 13.32 -20.80
CA GLY A 154 -0.27 13.29 -21.94
C GLY A 154 0.27 11.91 -22.32
N CYS A 155 -0.05 10.86 -21.58
CA CYS A 155 0.29 9.47 -21.92
C CYS A 155 -0.82 8.82 -22.75
N GLN A 156 -0.45 7.90 -23.65
CA GLN A 156 -1.35 7.15 -24.54
C GLN A 156 -0.76 5.77 -24.85
N GLY A 157 -1.59 4.83 -25.32
CA GLY A 157 -1.17 3.53 -25.85
C GLY A 157 -1.55 2.32 -25.00
N ALA A 158 -2.23 2.55 -23.87
CA ALA A 158 -2.85 1.52 -23.03
C ALA A 158 -3.99 2.14 -22.20
N HIS A 159 -4.69 1.30 -21.46
CA HIS A 159 -5.72 1.70 -20.49
C HIS A 159 -6.90 2.48 -21.09
N ASP A 160 -7.33 2.11 -22.30
CA ASP A 160 -8.61 2.49 -22.89
C ASP A 160 -9.59 1.30 -22.94
N ALA A 161 -10.82 1.54 -23.40
CA ALA A 161 -11.84 0.50 -23.47
C ALA A 161 -11.47 -0.65 -24.43
N GLU A 162 -10.70 -0.39 -25.48
CA GLU A 162 -10.22 -1.41 -26.42
C GLU A 162 -9.18 -2.31 -25.75
N PHE A 163 -8.21 -1.74 -25.03
CA PHE A 163 -7.22 -2.48 -24.25
C PHE A 163 -7.90 -3.41 -23.23
N TYR A 164 -8.86 -2.90 -22.47
CA TYR A 164 -9.56 -3.70 -21.45
C TYR A 164 -10.45 -4.80 -22.02
N THR A 165 -11.14 -4.52 -23.14
CA THR A 165 -11.92 -5.54 -23.85
C THR A 165 -11.04 -6.59 -24.50
N SER A 166 -9.88 -6.22 -25.02
CA SER A 166 -8.89 -7.17 -25.52
C SER A 166 -8.33 -8.06 -24.40
N THR A 167 -8.05 -7.49 -23.23
CA THR A 167 -7.63 -8.27 -22.05
C THR A 167 -8.73 -9.25 -21.62
N LEU A 168 -9.98 -8.80 -21.57
CA LEU A 168 -11.11 -9.67 -21.26
C LEU A 168 -11.27 -10.79 -22.30
N GLN A 169 -11.10 -10.51 -23.59
CA GLN A 169 -11.14 -11.51 -24.63
C GLN A 169 -10.02 -12.57 -24.44
N GLN A 170 -8.81 -12.15 -24.09
CA GLN A 170 -7.71 -13.07 -23.78
C GLN A 170 -8.03 -13.97 -22.57
N ILE A 171 -8.73 -13.45 -21.55
CA ILE A 171 -9.22 -14.25 -20.41
C ILE A 171 -10.20 -15.31 -20.86
N LEU A 172 -11.13 -14.95 -21.76
CA LEU A 172 -12.11 -15.89 -22.35
C LEU A 172 -11.42 -16.93 -23.23
N ASP A 173 -10.49 -16.53 -24.08
CA ASP A 173 -9.75 -17.42 -24.99
C ASP A 173 -8.82 -18.38 -24.24
N ALA A 174 -8.37 -18.03 -23.02
CA ALA A 174 -7.58 -18.88 -22.15
C ALA A 174 -8.42 -19.83 -21.27
N ASP A 175 -9.74 -19.86 -21.45
CA ASP A 175 -10.70 -20.69 -20.70
C ASP A 175 -10.52 -20.54 -19.16
N ILE A 176 -10.15 -19.35 -18.67
CA ILE A 176 -10.03 -19.11 -17.24
C ILE A 176 -11.42 -19.19 -16.59
N PRO A 177 -11.64 -20.07 -15.61
CA PRO A 177 -12.95 -20.20 -15.00
C PRO A 177 -13.33 -18.97 -14.19
N PHE A 178 -14.58 -18.52 -14.28
CA PHE A 178 -15.11 -17.42 -13.48
C PHE A 178 -16.62 -17.51 -13.23
N ASP A 179 -17.06 -17.12 -12.04
CA ASP A 179 -18.47 -16.85 -11.71
C ASP A 179 -18.84 -15.37 -11.92
N ALA A 180 -17.85 -14.49 -11.93
CA ALA A 180 -18.04 -13.06 -12.12
C ALA A 180 -16.79 -12.43 -12.73
N VAL A 181 -16.99 -11.32 -13.46
CA VAL A 181 -15.90 -10.46 -13.96
C VAL A 181 -15.90 -9.17 -13.17
N CYS A 182 -14.73 -8.77 -12.65
CA CYS A 182 -14.55 -7.49 -11.98
C CYS A 182 -13.71 -6.55 -12.83
N PHE A 183 -14.21 -5.33 -13.04
CA PHE A 183 -13.40 -4.21 -13.53
C PHE A 183 -12.90 -3.42 -12.32
N LYS A 184 -11.58 -3.45 -12.08
CA LYS A 184 -10.98 -2.99 -10.82
C LYS A 184 -10.09 -1.77 -11.02
N ASP A 185 -10.58 -0.60 -10.62
CA ASP A 185 -9.83 0.64 -10.52
C ASP A 185 -9.38 0.90 -9.07
N ALA A 186 -8.22 0.38 -8.70
CA ALA A 186 -7.70 0.53 -7.35
C ALA A 186 -7.11 1.92 -7.08
N SER A 187 -6.80 2.69 -8.10
CA SER A 187 -6.30 4.07 -7.98
C SER A 187 -7.41 5.11 -7.87
N GLY A 188 -8.63 4.76 -8.23
CA GLY A 188 -9.76 5.69 -8.29
C GLY A 188 -9.63 6.73 -9.38
N THR A 189 -8.81 6.47 -10.43
CA THR A 189 -8.50 7.45 -11.48
C THR A 189 -9.29 7.24 -12.77
N ALA A 190 -9.88 6.06 -13.00
CA ALA A 190 -10.64 5.78 -14.20
C ALA A 190 -11.83 6.73 -14.34
N VAL A 191 -11.82 7.55 -15.39
CA VAL A 191 -12.89 8.54 -15.62
C VAL A 191 -14.21 7.86 -15.96
N PRO A 192 -15.37 8.44 -15.56
CA PRO A 192 -16.68 7.81 -15.73
C PRO A 192 -17.01 7.39 -17.17
N SER A 193 -16.58 8.15 -18.19
CA SER A 193 -16.79 7.80 -19.59
C SER A 193 -16.04 6.51 -19.97
N LYS A 194 -14.77 6.38 -19.56
CA LYS A 194 -13.98 5.17 -19.78
C LYS A 194 -14.61 3.95 -19.10
N VAL A 195 -15.09 4.09 -17.87
CA VAL A 195 -15.79 3.04 -17.15
C VAL A 195 -17.04 2.59 -17.90
N TYR A 196 -17.85 3.56 -18.34
CA TYR A 196 -19.05 3.27 -19.14
C TYR A 196 -18.71 2.51 -20.43
N GLU A 197 -17.78 3.03 -21.22
CA GLU A 197 -17.37 2.45 -22.49
C GLU A 197 -16.84 1.03 -22.32
N THR A 198 -16.00 0.81 -21.31
CA THR A 198 -15.41 -0.48 -21.01
C THR A 198 -16.46 -1.53 -20.63
N ILE A 199 -17.36 -1.21 -19.70
CA ILE A 199 -18.40 -2.15 -19.24
C ILE A 199 -19.43 -2.40 -20.34
N ALA A 200 -19.83 -1.37 -21.08
CA ALA A 200 -20.76 -1.51 -22.19
C ALA A 200 -20.16 -2.36 -23.34
N ALA A 201 -18.84 -2.28 -23.57
CA ALA A 201 -18.15 -3.13 -24.53
C ALA A 201 -18.03 -4.57 -24.00
N ALA A 202 -17.71 -4.76 -22.72
CA ALA A 202 -17.64 -6.07 -22.08
C ALA A 202 -18.98 -6.82 -22.13
N ARG A 203 -20.10 -6.14 -21.95
CA ARG A 203 -21.44 -6.75 -22.07
C ARG A 203 -21.73 -7.33 -23.46
N LYS A 204 -21.04 -6.88 -24.50
CA LYS A 204 -21.23 -7.40 -25.87
C LYS A 204 -20.48 -8.70 -26.12
N ILE A 205 -19.43 -8.97 -25.39
CA ILE A 205 -18.58 -10.17 -25.55
C ILE A 205 -18.82 -11.22 -24.47
N LEU A 206 -19.30 -10.81 -23.30
CA LEU A 206 -19.66 -11.74 -22.21
C LEU A 206 -21.02 -12.41 -22.46
N PRO A 207 -21.24 -13.62 -21.92
CA PRO A 207 -22.59 -14.23 -21.84
C PRO A 207 -23.59 -13.25 -21.21
N SER A 208 -24.85 -13.32 -21.64
CA SER A 208 -25.89 -12.36 -21.21
C SER A 208 -26.19 -12.42 -19.70
N ASP A 209 -25.91 -13.54 -19.07
CA ASP A 209 -26.07 -13.82 -17.63
C ASP A 209 -24.78 -13.64 -16.82
N ALA A 210 -23.66 -13.30 -17.47
CA ALA A 210 -22.40 -13.04 -16.78
C ALA A 210 -22.55 -11.88 -15.79
N PHE A 211 -22.09 -12.11 -14.56
CA PHE A 211 -22.15 -11.13 -13.50
C PHE A 211 -20.97 -10.15 -13.59
N ILE A 212 -21.24 -8.86 -13.76
CA ILE A 212 -20.21 -7.80 -13.81
C ILE A 212 -20.21 -7.03 -12.51
N HIS A 213 -19.02 -6.94 -11.91
CA HIS A 213 -18.72 -6.19 -10.70
C HIS A 213 -17.78 -5.03 -11.02
N PHE A 214 -18.02 -3.86 -10.43
CA PHE A 214 -17.14 -2.70 -10.57
C PHE A 214 -16.58 -2.28 -9.22
N HIS A 215 -15.29 -1.99 -9.18
CA HIS A 215 -14.54 -1.54 -8.00
C HIS A 215 -13.78 -0.27 -8.32
N THR A 216 -13.92 0.74 -7.48
CA THR A 216 -13.13 1.99 -7.58
C THR A 216 -12.97 2.65 -6.23
N HIS A 217 -11.95 3.49 -6.09
CA HIS A 217 -11.67 4.28 -4.88
C HIS A 217 -12.06 5.74 -5.07
N GLU A 218 -12.30 6.46 -3.98
CA GLU A 218 -12.64 7.90 -3.99
C GLU A 218 -11.39 8.79 -4.09
N THR A 219 -10.21 8.22 -4.26
CA THR A 219 -8.92 8.94 -4.19
C THR A 219 -8.85 10.16 -5.09
N ALA A 220 -9.39 10.07 -6.32
CA ALA A 220 -9.49 11.20 -7.27
C ALA A 220 -10.80 12.01 -7.16
N GLY A 221 -11.72 11.64 -6.26
CA GLY A 221 -13.01 12.33 -6.08
C GLY A 221 -14.04 12.06 -7.16
N VAL A 222 -13.94 10.96 -7.91
CA VAL A 222 -14.84 10.64 -9.05
C VAL A 222 -15.58 9.31 -8.89
N SER A 223 -15.38 8.58 -7.80
CA SER A 223 -15.85 7.21 -7.66
C SER A 223 -17.37 7.06 -7.69
N VAL A 224 -18.12 8.01 -7.11
CA VAL A 224 -19.60 8.00 -7.16
C VAL A 224 -20.10 8.12 -8.60
N LEU A 225 -19.48 8.99 -9.40
CA LEU A 225 -19.81 9.13 -10.82
C LEU A 225 -19.39 7.90 -11.63
N ALA A 226 -18.23 7.33 -11.33
CA ALA A 226 -17.73 6.12 -11.97
C ALA A 226 -18.64 4.91 -11.66
N ASN A 227 -19.08 4.73 -10.41
CA ASN A 227 -20.07 3.72 -10.03
C ASN A 227 -21.39 3.90 -10.77
N LYS A 228 -21.89 5.15 -10.86
CA LYS A 228 -23.12 5.42 -11.63
C LYS A 228 -22.95 5.07 -13.11
N ALA A 229 -21.82 5.43 -13.71
CA ALA A 229 -21.50 5.09 -15.09
C ALA A 229 -21.39 3.57 -15.31
N ALA A 230 -20.80 2.84 -14.35
CA ALA A 230 -20.75 1.39 -14.39
C ALA A 230 -22.15 0.75 -14.37
N LEU A 231 -23.03 1.23 -13.49
CA LEU A 231 -24.42 0.75 -13.41
C LEU A 231 -25.21 1.06 -14.70
N ASP A 232 -25.04 2.25 -15.27
CA ASP A 232 -25.67 2.64 -16.53
C ASP A 232 -25.19 1.79 -17.71
N ALA A 233 -23.93 1.36 -17.69
CA ALA A 233 -23.32 0.47 -18.68
C ALA A 233 -23.70 -1.00 -18.49
N GLY A 234 -24.35 -1.35 -17.36
CA GLY A 234 -24.87 -2.70 -17.11
C GLY A 234 -24.10 -3.49 -16.07
N ALA A 235 -23.34 -2.88 -15.18
CA ALA A 235 -22.82 -3.57 -14.00
C ALA A 235 -23.97 -4.08 -13.10
N ASP A 236 -23.73 -5.22 -12.43
CA ASP A 236 -24.69 -5.87 -11.54
C ASP A 236 -24.39 -5.56 -10.06
N ALA A 237 -23.13 -5.28 -9.75
CA ALA A 237 -22.67 -4.95 -8.41
C ALA A 237 -21.56 -3.89 -8.42
N ILE A 238 -21.42 -3.20 -7.30
CA ILE A 238 -20.37 -2.21 -7.02
C ILE A 238 -19.75 -2.48 -5.66
N ASP A 239 -18.53 -2.00 -5.43
CA ASP A 239 -17.90 -2.01 -4.13
C ASP A 239 -18.18 -0.72 -3.38
N LEU A 240 -18.61 -0.85 -2.12
CA LEU A 240 -18.88 0.26 -1.22
C LEU A 240 -18.22 0.01 0.13
N SER A 241 -18.01 1.06 0.88
CA SER A 241 -17.44 1.00 2.22
C SER A 241 -18.34 1.67 3.25
N MET A 242 -17.95 1.62 4.52
CA MET A 242 -18.68 2.19 5.65
C MET A 242 -17.76 3.12 6.45
N ALA A 243 -18.32 4.23 6.95
CA ALA A 243 -17.56 5.14 7.82
C ALA A 243 -17.15 4.44 9.14
N PRO A 244 -15.89 4.66 9.62
CA PRO A 244 -14.92 5.67 9.20
C PRO A 244 -13.96 5.23 8.07
N CYS A 245 -14.16 4.08 7.46
CA CYS A 245 -13.30 3.54 6.40
C CYS A 245 -13.91 3.74 5.00
N SER A 246 -14.55 4.87 4.75
CA SER A 246 -15.18 5.20 3.47
C SER A 246 -14.75 6.58 2.96
N GLY A 247 -14.86 6.81 1.65
CA GLY A 247 -14.40 8.05 1.02
C GLY A 247 -12.88 8.22 1.04
N GLY A 248 -12.37 9.34 0.61
CA GLY A 248 -10.92 9.60 0.57
C GLY A 248 -10.15 8.49 -0.15
N THR A 249 -9.26 7.79 0.55
CA THR A 249 -8.49 6.68 -0.02
C THR A 249 -9.27 5.37 -0.16
N CYS A 250 -10.51 5.30 0.34
CA CYS A 250 -11.39 4.12 0.28
C CYS A 250 -12.39 4.17 -0.87
N GLN A 251 -13.27 3.17 -0.90
CA GLN A 251 -14.45 3.13 -1.73
C GLN A 251 -15.47 4.16 -1.23
N PRO A 252 -16.44 4.55 -2.09
CA PRO A 252 -17.54 5.40 -1.66
C PRO A 252 -18.33 4.76 -0.51
N ASP A 253 -18.84 5.61 0.33
CA ASP A 253 -19.71 5.22 1.43
C ASP A 253 -21.06 4.69 0.94
N VAL A 254 -21.61 3.68 1.62
CA VAL A 254 -22.93 3.11 1.31
C VAL A 254 -24.02 4.18 1.35
N LEU A 255 -24.03 5.04 2.37
CA LEU A 255 -25.05 6.10 2.53
C LEU A 255 -24.88 7.20 1.47
N VAL A 256 -23.64 7.54 1.10
CA VAL A 256 -23.35 8.50 0.02
C VAL A 256 -23.85 7.96 -1.33
N MET A 257 -23.56 6.68 -1.63
CA MET A 257 -24.01 6.07 -2.88
C MET A 257 -25.53 5.90 -2.91
N TRP A 258 -26.15 5.49 -1.80
CA TRP A 258 -27.61 5.49 -1.66
C TRP A 258 -28.22 6.86 -1.99
N HIS A 259 -27.64 7.94 -1.42
CA HIS A 259 -28.11 9.30 -1.67
C HIS A 259 -27.94 9.67 -3.15
N ALA A 260 -26.82 9.35 -3.78
CA ALA A 260 -26.52 9.64 -5.17
C ALA A 260 -27.47 8.91 -6.16
N LEU A 261 -27.96 7.73 -5.79
CA LEU A 261 -28.90 6.96 -6.60
C LEU A 261 -30.38 7.40 -6.45
N ARG A 262 -30.68 8.34 -5.53
CA ARG A 262 -32.06 8.85 -5.37
C ARG A 262 -32.52 9.53 -6.65
N GLY A 263 -33.72 9.17 -7.10
CA GLY A 263 -34.29 9.70 -8.36
C GLY A 263 -33.80 9.00 -9.64
N SER A 264 -32.84 8.08 -9.56
CA SER A 264 -32.42 7.25 -10.68
C SER A 264 -33.24 5.96 -10.81
N ASP A 265 -32.95 5.15 -11.83
CA ASP A 265 -33.54 3.82 -12.06
C ASP A 265 -32.98 2.72 -11.15
N PHE A 266 -32.03 3.07 -10.27
CA PHE A 266 -31.35 2.14 -9.36
C PHE A 266 -31.68 2.40 -7.91
N GLU A 267 -31.57 1.35 -7.08
CA GLU A 267 -31.61 1.45 -5.63
C GLU A 267 -30.68 0.38 -5.02
N LEU A 268 -30.02 0.70 -3.91
CA LEU A 268 -29.28 -0.31 -3.14
C LEU A 268 -30.26 -1.23 -2.40
N ASP A 269 -29.96 -2.52 -2.41
CA ASP A 269 -30.76 -3.55 -1.71
C ASP A 269 -30.33 -3.62 -0.24
N VAL A 270 -30.65 -2.57 0.55
CA VAL A 270 -30.21 -2.43 1.94
C VAL A 270 -31.19 -1.57 2.74
N ASP A 271 -31.28 -1.84 4.06
CA ASP A 271 -31.97 -0.99 5.01
C ASP A 271 -31.02 0.15 5.48
N VAL A 272 -31.25 1.33 4.94
CA VAL A 272 -30.37 2.51 5.11
C VAL A 272 -30.27 2.96 6.56
N GLU A 273 -31.37 2.89 7.33
CA GLU A 273 -31.36 3.30 8.75
C GLU A 273 -30.51 2.33 9.58
N LYS A 274 -30.60 1.04 9.31
CA LYS A 274 -29.76 0.06 9.97
C LYS A 274 -28.28 0.19 9.58
N VAL A 275 -27.98 0.53 8.32
CA VAL A 275 -26.60 0.82 7.90
C VAL A 275 -26.05 2.02 8.65
N ARG A 276 -26.84 3.09 8.79
CA ARG A 276 -26.46 4.28 9.58
C ARG A 276 -26.13 3.90 11.04
N GLU A 277 -26.92 3.03 11.65
CA GLU A 277 -26.67 2.55 13.01
C GLU A 277 -25.41 1.68 13.07
N ALA A 278 -25.17 0.81 12.07
CA ALA A 278 -23.98 -0.01 11.99
C ALA A 278 -22.69 0.83 11.80
N GLU A 279 -22.78 1.96 11.07
CA GLU A 279 -21.66 2.89 10.96
C GLU A 279 -21.30 3.58 12.28
N GLU A 280 -22.29 3.91 13.13
CA GLU A 280 -22.00 4.45 14.46
C GLU A 280 -21.25 3.41 15.32
N VAL A 281 -21.68 2.14 15.29
CA VAL A 281 -20.94 1.06 15.96
C VAL A 281 -19.52 0.95 15.41
N PHE A 282 -19.34 1.05 14.09
CA PHE A 282 -18.03 0.97 13.48
C PHE A 282 -17.13 2.16 13.85
N LYS A 283 -17.65 3.37 13.89
CA LYS A 283 -16.93 4.56 14.37
C LYS A 283 -16.50 4.40 15.83
N ASP A 284 -17.35 3.86 16.68
CA ASP A 284 -17.01 3.58 18.07
C ASP A 284 -15.89 2.55 18.17
N CYS A 285 -15.96 1.46 17.42
CA CYS A 285 -14.91 0.44 17.34
C CYS A 285 -13.53 1.03 16.94
N MET A 286 -13.52 2.01 16.04
CA MET A 286 -12.29 2.61 15.52
C MET A 286 -11.86 3.89 16.25
N SER A 287 -12.60 4.33 17.26
CA SER A 287 -12.39 5.62 17.94
C SER A 287 -11.02 5.79 18.61
N ASP A 288 -10.31 4.68 18.87
CA ASP A 288 -8.98 4.67 19.46
C ASP A 288 -7.86 4.62 18.40
N TYR A 289 -8.20 4.41 17.14
CA TYR A 289 -7.22 4.29 16.06
C TYR A 289 -6.84 5.66 15.51
N PHE A 290 -5.54 5.84 15.22
CA PHE A 290 -5.08 7.04 14.54
C PHE A 290 -5.58 7.04 13.08
N LEU A 291 -6.40 8.01 12.75
CA LEU A 291 -6.94 8.23 11.41
C LEU A 291 -6.05 9.24 10.66
N PRO A 292 -5.24 8.80 9.68
CA PRO A 292 -4.39 9.72 8.93
C PRO A 292 -5.21 10.74 8.14
N PRO A 293 -4.83 12.02 8.12
CA PRO A 293 -5.58 13.05 7.38
C PRO A 293 -5.69 12.74 5.88
N GLU A 294 -4.66 12.14 5.28
CA GLU A 294 -4.65 11.75 3.86
C GLU A 294 -5.67 10.66 3.54
N ALA A 295 -6.06 9.85 4.52
CA ALA A 295 -7.02 8.78 4.30
C ALA A 295 -8.47 9.29 4.12
N THR A 296 -8.76 10.50 4.58
CA THR A 296 -10.13 11.07 4.59
C THR A 296 -10.34 12.15 3.55
N THR A 297 -9.34 12.45 2.73
CA THR A 297 -9.40 13.51 1.72
C THR A 297 -9.12 12.96 0.33
N VAL A 298 -9.68 13.62 -0.69
CA VAL A 298 -9.29 13.36 -2.07
C VAL A 298 -7.90 13.94 -2.36
N GLU A 299 -7.14 13.31 -3.27
CA GLU A 299 -5.82 13.76 -3.70
C GLU A 299 -5.89 14.28 -5.15
N PRO A 300 -5.92 15.61 -5.36
CA PRO A 300 -6.08 16.18 -6.69
C PRO A 300 -4.93 15.85 -7.65
N LEU A 301 -3.75 15.46 -7.14
CA LEU A 301 -2.58 15.11 -7.94
C LEU A 301 -2.54 13.62 -8.33
N ILE A 302 -3.46 12.80 -7.82
CA ILE A 302 -3.49 11.37 -8.11
C ILE A 302 -3.59 11.04 -9.63
N PRO A 303 -4.22 11.85 -10.50
CA PRO A 303 -4.17 11.61 -11.94
C PRO A 303 -2.75 11.63 -12.55
N TRP A 304 -1.81 12.35 -11.93
CA TRP A 304 -0.39 12.34 -12.37
C TRP A 304 0.41 11.19 -11.75
N SER A 305 -0.05 10.65 -10.65
CA SER A 305 0.60 9.55 -9.93
C SER A 305 -0.41 8.51 -9.49
N PRO A 306 -0.98 7.74 -10.42
CA PRO A 306 -1.99 6.76 -10.06
C PRO A 306 -1.49 5.86 -8.93
N MET A 307 -2.14 5.89 -7.77
CA MET A 307 -1.84 5.05 -6.61
C MET A 307 -3.12 4.53 -5.97
N PRO A 308 -3.17 3.25 -5.59
CA PRO A 308 -4.22 2.75 -4.72
C PRO A 308 -4.29 3.56 -3.42
N GLY A 309 -5.50 3.73 -2.87
CA GLY A 309 -5.68 4.45 -1.62
C GLY A 309 -4.79 3.93 -0.49
N GLY A 310 -4.66 2.61 -0.34
CA GLY A 310 -3.75 2.02 0.65
C GLY A 310 -2.27 2.31 0.42
N ALA A 311 -1.84 2.46 -0.83
CA ALA A 311 -0.47 2.87 -1.15
C ALA A 311 -0.24 4.35 -0.80
N LEU A 312 -1.20 5.22 -1.10
CA LEU A 312 -1.14 6.63 -0.74
C LEU A 312 -0.97 6.80 0.77
N THR A 313 -1.86 6.22 1.57
CA THR A 313 -1.80 6.31 3.04
C THR A 313 -0.51 5.70 3.61
N ALA A 314 -0.08 4.54 3.11
CA ALA A 314 1.13 3.89 3.60
C ALA A 314 2.39 4.70 3.29
N ASN A 315 2.49 5.26 2.07
CA ASN A 315 3.66 6.01 1.63
C ASN A 315 3.74 7.39 2.28
N THR A 316 2.63 8.13 2.40
CA THR A 316 2.60 9.42 3.11
C THR A 316 2.93 9.24 4.59
N GLN A 317 2.41 8.19 5.21
CA GLN A 317 2.74 7.88 6.60
C GLN A 317 4.22 7.54 6.78
N MET A 318 4.79 6.80 5.84
CA MET A 318 6.22 6.49 5.84
C MET A 318 7.08 7.74 5.68
N LEU A 319 6.73 8.64 4.75
CA LEU A 319 7.44 9.92 4.59
C LEU A 319 7.35 10.78 5.87
N ARG A 320 6.19 10.78 6.54
CA ARG A 320 5.98 11.50 7.81
C ARG A 320 6.81 10.91 8.95
N ASP A 321 6.81 9.58 9.11
CA ASP A 321 7.60 8.89 10.13
C ASP A 321 9.10 9.13 9.98
N ASN A 322 9.55 9.37 8.73
CA ASN A 322 10.95 9.67 8.42
C ASN A 322 11.24 11.19 8.32
N GLY A 323 10.28 12.05 8.61
CA GLY A 323 10.49 13.50 8.61
C GLY A 323 10.79 14.12 7.25
N ILE A 324 10.39 13.45 6.16
CA ILE A 324 10.65 13.88 4.75
C ILE A 324 9.35 14.08 3.95
N MET A 325 8.27 14.44 4.64
CA MET A 325 6.97 14.66 4.00
C MET A 325 6.99 15.81 2.97
N GLU A 326 7.91 16.76 3.11
CA GLU A 326 8.13 17.86 2.15
C GLU A 326 8.56 17.34 0.76
N LYS A 327 9.10 16.12 0.66
CA LYS A 327 9.46 15.50 -0.62
C LYS A 327 8.27 14.88 -1.38
N TYR A 328 7.12 14.75 -0.72
CA TYR A 328 5.93 14.14 -1.32
C TYR A 328 5.54 14.74 -2.67
N PRO A 329 5.42 16.07 -2.86
CA PRO A 329 5.06 16.65 -4.16
C PRO A 329 6.05 16.32 -5.28
N GLU A 330 7.36 16.31 -4.98
CA GLU A 330 8.41 15.97 -5.96
C GLU A 330 8.30 14.49 -6.38
N ILE A 331 8.06 13.58 -5.42
CA ILE A 331 7.91 12.15 -5.68
C ILE A 331 6.68 11.88 -6.54
N ILE A 332 5.54 12.51 -6.21
CA ILE A 332 4.29 12.39 -6.97
C ILE A 332 4.49 12.82 -8.42
N MET A 333 5.14 13.94 -8.66
CA MET A 333 5.40 14.40 -10.03
C MET A 333 6.38 13.49 -10.79
N ALA A 334 7.34 12.89 -10.11
CA ALA A 334 8.27 11.93 -10.71
C ALA A 334 7.57 10.61 -11.13
N MET A 335 6.46 10.22 -10.49
CA MET A 335 5.74 8.99 -10.81
C MET A 335 5.20 8.95 -12.23
N SER A 336 4.76 10.06 -12.81
CA SER A 336 4.27 10.10 -14.20
C SER A 336 5.30 9.54 -15.19
N GLU A 337 6.57 9.93 -15.05
CA GLU A 337 7.65 9.42 -15.90
C GLU A 337 7.94 7.95 -15.61
N VAL A 338 7.96 7.55 -14.36
CA VAL A 338 8.20 6.16 -13.94
C VAL A 338 7.14 5.22 -14.50
N VAL A 339 5.86 5.59 -14.42
CA VAL A 339 4.74 4.83 -15.00
C VAL A 339 4.89 4.71 -16.51
N ARG A 340 5.18 5.82 -17.20
CA ARG A 340 5.34 5.86 -18.65
C ARG A 340 6.51 4.99 -19.12
N ARG A 341 7.69 5.15 -18.51
CA ARG A 341 8.90 4.41 -18.91
C ARG A 341 8.86 2.94 -18.47
N GLY A 342 8.01 2.59 -17.49
CA GLY A 342 7.81 1.22 -17.00
C GLY A 342 6.83 0.37 -17.81
N GLY A 343 6.25 0.90 -18.91
CA GLY A 343 5.37 0.12 -19.78
C GLY A 343 3.91 0.07 -19.33
N PHE A 344 3.45 1.06 -18.55
CA PHE A 344 2.06 1.26 -18.16
C PHE A 344 1.40 0.10 -17.38
N GLY A 345 2.15 -0.64 -16.56
CA GLY A 345 1.53 -1.57 -15.62
C GLY A 345 0.45 -0.84 -14.79
N THR A 346 -0.66 -1.50 -14.50
CA THR A 346 -1.70 -0.88 -13.69
C THR A 346 -1.17 -0.57 -12.31
N SER A 347 -1.40 0.65 -11.83
CA SER A 347 -1.00 1.05 -10.49
C SER A 347 -1.92 0.43 -9.43
N VAL A 348 -1.78 -0.86 -9.25
CA VAL A 348 -2.35 -1.69 -8.20
C VAL A 348 -1.21 -2.49 -7.58
N THR A 349 -1.36 -2.96 -6.34
CA THR A 349 -0.31 -3.75 -5.69
C THR A 349 -0.02 -5.05 -6.47
N PRO A 350 1.27 -5.42 -6.74
CA PRO A 350 2.49 -4.80 -6.19
C PRO A 350 3.06 -3.63 -7.01
N VAL A 351 2.66 -3.42 -8.24
CA VAL A 351 3.25 -2.46 -9.20
C VAL A 351 3.22 -1.02 -8.69
N SER A 352 2.17 -0.62 -7.98
CA SER A 352 2.11 0.71 -7.34
C SER A 352 3.27 0.98 -6.38
N GLN A 353 3.74 -0.04 -5.66
CA GLN A 353 4.90 0.08 -4.78
C GLN A 353 6.20 0.17 -5.58
N PHE A 354 6.30 -0.56 -6.69
CA PHE A 354 7.46 -0.47 -7.58
C PHE A 354 7.62 0.93 -8.16
N TYR A 355 6.52 1.52 -8.60
CA TYR A 355 6.49 2.87 -9.12
C TYR A 355 6.88 3.91 -8.06
N PHE A 356 6.31 3.80 -6.86
CA PHE A 356 6.63 4.73 -5.79
C PHE A 356 8.11 4.62 -5.37
N GLN A 357 8.64 3.42 -5.21
CA GLN A 357 10.04 3.20 -4.86
C GLN A 357 10.98 3.78 -5.92
N GLN A 358 10.69 3.60 -7.22
CA GLN A 358 11.51 4.18 -8.28
C GLN A 358 11.41 5.70 -8.32
N ALA A 359 10.20 6.27 -8.17
CA ALA A 359 10.01 7.71 -8.10
C ALA A 359 10.76 8.32 -6.90
N PHE A 360 10.68 7.66 -5.75
CA PHE A 360 11.44 8.01 -4.56
C PHE A 360 12.96 8.00 -4.82
N ASN A 361 13.49 6.93 -5.43
CA ASN A 361 14.90 6.85 -5.79
C ASN A 361 15.30 7.99 -6.74
N ASN A 362 14.45 8.31 -7.73
CA ASN A 362 14.72 9.39 -8.67
C ASN A 362 14.83 10.77 -7.99
N VAL A 363 14.02 11.01 -6.96
CA VAL A 363 14.05 12.27 -6.20
C VAL A 363 15.23 12.32 -5.24
N MET A 364 15.50 11.23 -4.52
CA MET A 364 16.52 11.21 -3.47
C MET A 364 17.94 11.07 -4.00
N PHE A 365 18.15 10.28 -5.07
CA PHE A 365 19.50 9.99 -5.61
C PHE A 365 19.76 10.65 -6.97
N GLY A 366 18.74 11.24 -7.58
CA GLY A 366 18.76 11.81 -8.92
C GLY A 366 18.17 10.87 -9.97
N PRO A 367 17.60 11.43 -11.07
CA PRO A 367 16.85 10.68 -12.07
C PRO A 367 17.64 9.49 -12.63
N TRP A 368 17.08 8.28 -12.48
CA TRP A 368 17.56 7.01 -13.01
C TRP A 368 18.97 6.58 -12.60
N LYS A 369 19.55 7.23 -11.58
CA LYS A 369 20.85 6.84 -11.04
C LYS A 369 20.79 5.52 -10.28
N LYS A 370 19.65 5.23 -9.63
CA LYS A 370 19.42 3.99 -8.88
C LYS A 370 18.10 3.37 -9.29
N ILE A 371 18.15 2.19 -9.88
CA ILE A 371 16.96 1.40 -10.19
C ILE A 371 16.51 0.67 -8.92
N ALA A 372 15.24 0.83 -8.56
CA ALA A 372 14.63 0.02 -7.51
C ALA A 372 14.50 -1.43 -8.00
N GLU A 373 14.99 -2.40 -7.22
CA GLU A 373 15.04 -3.80 -7.65
C GLU A 373 13.68 -4.33 -8.15
N PRO A 374 12.53 -4.13 -7.43
CA PRO A 374 11.25 -4.62 -7.92
C PRO A 374 10.79 -3.97 -9.23
N TYR A 375 11.05 -2.67 -9.40
CA TYR A 375 10.77 -1.96 -10.65
C TYR A 375 11.63 -2.47 -11.80
N GLY A 376 12.94 -2.65 -11.56
CA GLY A 376 13.88 -3.21 -12.53
C GLY A 376 13.49 -4.64 -12.95
N ARG A 377 13.14 -5.49 -11.99
CA ARG A 377 12.64 -6.85 -12.30
C ARG A 377 11.35 -6.82 -13.11
N MET A 378 10.43 -5.88 -12.84
CA MET A 378 9.21 -5.71 -13.63
C MET A 378 9.52 -5.37 -15.08
N VAL A 379 10.35 -4.36 -15.35
CA VAL A 379 10.69 -3.96 -16.73
C VAL A 379 11.55 -5.01 -17.47
N LEU A 380 12.23 -5.90 -16.74
CA LEU A 380 12.95 -7.05 -17.27
C LEU A 380 12.05 -8.28 -17.53
N GLY A 381 10.74 -8.23 -17.18
CA GLY A 381 9.77 -9.30 -17.45
C GLY A 381 9.62 -10.35 -16.36
N TYR A 382 10.22 -10.18 -15.18
CA TYR A 382 10.14 -11.16 -14.08
C TYR A 382 8.78 -11.18 -13.35
N PHE A 383 7.89 -10.23 -13.65
CA PHE A 383 6.50 -10.19 -13.15
C PHE A 383 5.46 -10.43 -14.26
N GLY A 384 5.90 -10.71 -15.48
CA GLY A 384 5.06 -10.88 -16.66
C GLY A 384 5.19 -9.76 -17.67
N LYS A 385 4.31 -9.78 -18.66
CA LYS A 385 4.33 -8.83 -19.77
C LYS A 385 3.60 -7.54 -19.38
N THR A 386 4.28 -6.41 -19.52
CA THR A 386 3.67 -5.08 -19.35
C THR A 386 2.70 -4.74 -20.49
N PRO A 387 1.68 -3.86 -20.26
CA PRO A 387 0.71 -3.45 -21.27
C PRO A 387 1.31 -2.96 -22.59
N VAL A 388 2.38 -2.17 -22.51
CA VAL A 388 3.23 -1.81 -23.66
C VAL A 388 4.69 -2.11 -23.31
N PRO A 389 5.58 -2.27 -24.31
CA PRO A 389 7.00 -2.48 -24.02
C PRO A 389 7.56 -1.35 -23.15
N PRO A 390 8.34 -1.66 -22.10
CA PRO A 390 9.04 -0.64 -21.32
C PRO A 390 10.06 0.10 -22.18
N ASP A 391 10.47 1.28 -21.72
CA ASP A 391 11.52 2.08 -22.37
C ASP A 391 12.83 1.29 -22.46
N PRO A 392 13.42 1.11 -23.67
CA PRO A 392 14.64 0.32 -23.86
C PRO A 392 15.84 0.81 -23.05
N GLU A 393 15.94 2.13 -22.78
CA GLU A 393 17.01 2.68 -21.94
C GLU A 393 16.84 2.21 -20.49
N ILE A 394 15.60 2.18 -19.98
CA ILE A 394 15.32 1.70 -18.62
C ILE A 394 15.54 0.20 -18.50
N VAL A 395 15.18 -0.56 -19.53
CA VAL A 395 15.49 -2.02 -19.58
C VAL A 395 16.99 -2.25 -19.51
N GLN A 396 17.80 -1.47 -20.27
CA GLN A 396 19.24 -1.59 -20.23
C GLN A 396 19.83 -1.20 -18.87
N LEU A 397 19.37 -0.08 -18.27
CA LEU A 397 19.79 0.34 -16.94
C LEU A 397 19.45 -0.71 -15.86
N ALA A 398 18.24 -1.29 -15.93
CA ALA A 398 17.83 -2.34 -15.02
C ALA A 398 18.69 -3.61 -15.16
N LYS A 399 18.97 -4.03 -16.41
CA LYS A 399 19.87 -5.14 -16.70
C LYS A 399 21.26 -4.92 -16.08
N ASP A 400 21.84 -3.75 -16.31
CA ASP A 400 23.21 -3.45 -15.89
C ASP A 400 23.33 -3.30 -14.37
N GLN A 401 22.34 -2.66 -13.72
CA GLN A 401 22.39 -2.43 -12.27
C GLN A 401 21.97 -3.65 -11.43
N LEU A 402 21.07 -4.48 -11.96
CA LEU A 402 20.60 -5.69 -11.25
C LEU A 402 21.38 -6.95 -11.65
N GLU A 403 22.23 -6.86 -12.68
CA GLU A 403 22.95 -8.00 -13.25
C GLU A 403 22.00 -9.14 -13.68
N LEU A 404 20.80 -8.77 -14.20
CA LEU A 404 19.75 -9.70 -14.63
C LEU A 404 19.46 -9.54 -16.13
N GLU A 405 19.32 -10.66 -16.84
CA GLU A 405 18.90 -10.63 -18.24
C GLU A 405 17.39 -10.48 -18.39
N PRO A 406 16.91 -9.72 -19.39
CA PRO A 406 15.49 -9.67 -19.71
C PRO A 406 14.93 -11.07 -20.04
N THR A 407 13.69 -11.33 -19.63
CA THR A 407 13.06 -12.64 -19.83
C THR A 407 11.66 -12.51 -20.42
N THR A 408 11.24 -13.53 -21.17
CA THR A 408 9.89 -13.73 -21.67
C THR A 408 9.28 -15.05 -21.17
N LYS A 409 9.96 -15.73 -20.24
CA LYS A 409 9.45 -16.94 -19.62
C LYS A 409 8.23 -16.62 -18.76
N LEU A 410 7.32 -17.59 -18.63
CA LEU A 410 6.19 -17.45 -17.74
C LEU A 410 6.68 -17.28 -16.30
N VAL A 411 6.03 -16.39 -15.56
CA VAL A 411 6.40 -16.09 -14.16
C VAL A 411 6.30 -17.35 -13.29
N LEU A 412 5.30 -18.19 -13.54
CA LEU A 412 5.12 -19.46 -12.83
C LEU A 412 6.31 -20.41 -13.07
N GLU A 413 6.78 -20.53 -14.30
CA GLU A 413 7.95 -21.37 -14.64
C GLU A 413 9.23 -20.85 -13.95
N LEU A 414 9.41 -19.53 -13.88
CA LEU A 414 10.53 -18.91 -13.16
C LEU A 414 10.48 -19.24 -11.67
N ASN A 415 9.29 -19.16 -11.07
CA ASN A 415 9.10 -19.42 -9.65
C ASN A 415 9.25 -20.90 -9.30
N ASP A 416 8.74 -21.81 -10.13
CA ASP A 416 8.85 -23.26 -9.92
C ASP A 416 10.30 -23.75 -10.10
N ALA A 417 11.12 -23.01 -10.87
CA ALA A 417 12.53 -23.28 -11.03
C ALA A 417 13.42 -22.65 -9.93
N ASP A 418 12.87 -21.75 -9.10
CA ASP A 418 13.62 -21.09 -8.03
C ASP A 418 13.72 -21.99 -6.80
N PRO A 419 14.92 -22.46 -6.41
CA PRO A 419 15.10 -23.35 -5.27
C PRO A 419 14.73 -22.71 -3.91
N ASN A 420 14.53 -21.39 -3.86
CA ASN A 420 14.16 -20.66 -2.65
C ASN A 420 12.64 -20.46 -2.52
N LYS A 421 11.83 -20.90 -3.50
CA LYS A 421 10.38 -20.79 -3.50
C LYS A 421 9.72 -22.16 -3.40
N GLY A 422 8.57 -22.23 -2.73
CA GLY A 422 7.76 -23.43 -2.63
C GLY A 422 7.63 -24.00 -1.24
N ILE A 423 6.93 -25.12 -1.17
CA ILE A 423 6.63 -25.83 0.09
C ILE A 423 7.92 -26.35 0.74
N GLU A 424 8.84 -26.91 -0.02
CA GLU A 424 10.04 -27.54 0.56
C GLU A 424 11.02 -26.53 1.20
N PRO A 425 11.36 -25.37 0.59
CA PRO A 425 12.12 -24.33 1.28
C PRO A 425 11.41 -23.78 2.54
N ALA A 426 10.07 -23.63 2.49
CA ALA A 426 9.30 -23.19 3.65
C ALA A 426 9.35 -24.21 4.80
N LYS A 427 9.25 -25.51 4.51
CA LYS A 427 9.43 -26.60 5.50
C LYS A 427 10.84 -26.59 6.09
N ALA A 428 11.86 -26.41 5.26
CA ALA A 428 13.25 -26.36 5.73
C ALA A 428 13.46 -25.19 6.72
N ALA A 429 12.92 -24.01 6.40
CA ALA A 429 12.98 -22.85 7.28
C ALA A 429 12.23 -23.07 8.61
N LEU A 430 11.07 -23.74 8.58
CA LEU A 430 10.35 -24.12 9.82
C LEU A 430 11.13 -25.12 10.65
N GLN A 431 11.75 -26.14 10.03
CA GLN A 431 12.59 -27.13 10.72
C GLN A 431 13.80 -26.47 11.38
N GLU A 432 14.51 -25.58 10.67
CA GLU A 432 15.63 -24.83 11.21
C GLU A 432 15.21 -23.96 12.39
N ALA A 433 14.02 -23.37 12.31
CA ALA A 433 13.45 -22.55 13.37
C ALA A 433 12.89 -23.37 14.57
N GLY A 434 12.78 -24.71 14.45
CA GLY A 434 12.20 -25.58 15.48
C GLY A 434 10.68 -25.43 15.60
N LEU A 435 9.99 -25.06 14.53
CA LEU A 435 8.55 -24.77 14.51
C LEU A 435 7.74 -25.92 13.93
N PRO A 436 6.45 -26.07 14.31
CA PRO A 436 5.56 -27.07 13.74
C PRO A 436 5.38 -26.91 12.23
N ILE A 437 5.37 -28.04 11.50
CA ILE A 437 5.15 -28.07 10.06
C ILE A 437 3.67 -28.38 9.81
N THR A 438 2.85 -27.32 9.72
CA THR A 438 1.46 -27.37 9.29
C THR A 438 1.31 -26.65 7.96
N ASP A 439 0.21 -26.86 7.26
CA ASP A 439 -0.05 -26.19 5.99
C ASP A 439 -0.13 -24.66 6.17
N GLU A 440 -0.73 -24.20 7.27
CA GLU A 440 -0.79 -22.78 7.63
C GLU A 440 0.61 -22.22 7.87
N ASN A 441 1.45 -22.88 8.66
CA ASN A 441 2.81 -22.41 8.95
C ASN A 441 3.69 -22.41 7.69
N ILE A 442 3.52 -23.39 6.80
CA ILE A 442 4.19 -23.41 5.49
C ILE A 442 3.79 -22.18 4.68
N PHE A 443 2.48 -21.90 4.59
CA PHE A 443 1.99 -20.75 3.83
C PHE A 443 2.43 -19.41 4.46
N ILE A 444 2.35 -19.28 5.79
CA ILE A 444 2.85 -18.10 6.52
C ILE A 444 4.33 -17.87 6.20
N THR A 445 5.15 -18.93 6.25
CA THR A 445 6.58 -18.86 5.98
C THR A 445 6.86 -18.45 4.53
N ALA A 446 6.18 -19.05 3.56
CA ALA A 446 6.34 -18.71 2.15
C ALA A 446 5.90 -17.27 1.82
N ALA A 447 4.75 -16.83 2.37
CA ALA A 447 4.16 -15.52 2.08
C ALA A 447 4.75 -14.38 2.90
N CYS A 448 5.23 -14.65 4.13
CA CYS A 448 5.69 -13.64 5.08
C CYS A 448 7.19 -13.73 5.41
N LYS A 449 7.88 -14.75 4.91
CA LYS A 449 9.34 -14.94 5.07
C LYS A 449 9.79 -14.79 6.55
N ASP A 450 10.86 -14.10 6.83
CA ASP A 450 11.42 -13.92 8.18
C ASP A 450 10.42 -13.34 9.18
N LYS A 451 9.54 -12.44 8.74
CA LYS A 451 8.51 -11.87 9.62
C LYS A 451 7.47 -12.90 10.03
N GLY A 452 7.14 -13.84 9.15
CA GLY A 452 6.29 -14.99 9.48
C GLY A 452 6.95 -15.90 10.51
N ILE A 453 8.24 -16.22 10.34
CA ILE A 453 9.01 -17.01 11.33
C ILE A 453 9.08 -16.30 12.69
N ARG A 454 9.33 -14.98 12.72
CA ARG A 454 9.34 -14.20 13.98
C ARG A 454 7.98 -14.26 14.67
N PHE A 455 6.88 -14.13 13.92
CA PHE A 455 5.53 -14.29 14.47
C PHE A 455 5.34 -15.68 15.09
N LEU A 456 5.67 -16.74 14.35
CA LEU A 456 5.51 -18.13 14.82
C LEU A 456 6.38 -18.45 16.06
N LYS A 457 7.48 -17.71 16.27
CA LYS A 457 8.30 -17.77 17.49
C LYS A 457 7.75 -16.92 18.64
N GLY A 458 6.71 -16.12 18.44
CA GLY A 458 6.21 -15.16 19.43
C GLY A 458 7.07 -13.89 19.56
N GLU A 459 7.91 -13.58 18.58
CA GLU A 459 8.85 -12.45 18.55
C GLU A 459 8.34 -11.27 17.68
N ALA A 460 7.10 -11.32 17.20
CA ALA A 460 6.54 -10.27 16.37
C ALA A 460 6.24 -9.01 17.20
N GLU A 461 6.55 -7.86 16.60
CA GLU A 461 6.30 -6.56 17.21
C GLU A 461 4.89 -6.07 16.88
N VAL A 462 4.29 -5.30 17.82
CA VAL A 462 3.00 -4.66 17.60
C VAL A 462 3.21 -3.25 17.06
N GLY A 463 2.76 -3.01 15.82
CA GLY A 463 2.86 -1.73 15.14
C GLY A 463 1.50 -1.10 14.84
N VAL A 464 0.46 -1.45 15.60
CA VAL A 464 -0.87 -0.83 15.51
C VAL A 464 -0.83 0.57 16.10
N ARG A 465 -1.42 1.53 15.39
CA ARG A 465 -1.39 2.94 15.79
C ARG A 465 -2.69 3.30 16.49
N LYS A 466 -2.68 3.24 17.82
CA LYS A 466 -3.78 3.73 18.66
C LYS A 466 -3.42 5.08 19.27
N ILE A 467 -4.43 5.91 19.44
CA ILE A 467 -4.34 7.19 20.15
C ILE A 467 -4.19 6.88 21.63
N ASP A 468 -3.11 7.33 22.25
CA ASP A 468 -2.92 7.23 23.70
C ASP A 468 -3.80 8.28 24.40
N LYS A 469 -5.02 7.87 24.75
CA LYS A 469 -5.97 8.73 25.48
C LYS A 469 -5.51 9.09 26.89
N SER A 470 -4.48 8.44 27.43
CA SER A 470 -3.91 8.77 28.74
C SER A 470 -2.95 9.96 28.66
N LYS A 471 -2.39 10.23 27.49
CA LYS A 471 -1.69 11.47 27.23
C LYS A 471 -2.74 12.53 26.88
N PRO A 472 -2.75 13.69 27.56
CA PRO A 472 -3.54 14.80 27.04
C PRO A 472 -3.22 14.91 25.57
N ALA A 473 -4.24 15.04 24.70
CA ALA A 473 -4.07 15.28 23.28
C ALA A 473 -2.88 16.25 23.21
N ALA A 474 -1.82 15.91 22.44
CA ALA A 474 -0.72 16.82 22.29
C ALA A 474 -1.41 18.09 21.77
N ASP A 475 -1.80 18.87 22.72
CA ASP A 475 -2.29 20.20 22.52
C ASP A 475 -1.22 20.77 21.62
N SER A 476 -1.59 21.19 20.43
CA SER A 476 -0.75 22.09 19.69
C SER A 476 -0.46 23.19 20.71
N GLY A 477 0.66 23.01 21.44
CA GLY A 477 0.87 23.58 22.76
C GLY A 477 0.84 25.10 22.70
N VAL A 478 -0.35 25.59 22.85
CA VAL A 478 -0.59 26.95 23.27
C VAL A 478 -0.49 26.92 24.78
N VAL A 479 0.69 27.21 25.30
CA VAL A 479 0.80 27.65 26.70
C VAL A 479 0.01 28.95 26.72
N ALA A 480 -1.22 28.90 27.22
CA ALA A 480 -2.00 30.08 27.51
C ALA A 480 -1.31 30.80 28.66
N THR A 481 -0.36 31.65 28.33
CA THR A 481 0.08 32.71 29.23
C THR A 481 -0.99 33.79 29.16
N SER A 482 -1.74 33.95 30.24
CA SER A 482 -2.65 35.07 30.42
C SER A 482 -1.84 36.38 30.55
N GLY A 483 -1.55 37.03 29.43
CA GLY A 483 -0.86 38.31 29.38
C GLY A 483 -0.23 38.57 28.00
N THR A 484 -0.30 39.77 27.52
CA THR A 484 0.42 40.22 26.30
C THR A 484 1.90 40.34 26.61
N ALA A 485 2.72 39.44 26.03
CA ALA A 485 4.19 39.56 26.16
C ALA A 485 4.75 40.33 24.96
N GLN A 486 5.59 41.31 25.24
CA GLN A 486 6.24 42.14 24.22
C GLN A 486 7.73 41.82 24.17
N TYR A 487 8.25 41.63 22.97
CA TYR A 487 9.66 41.30 22.72
C TYR A 487 10.23 42.19 21.63
N THR A 488 11.50 42.53 21.75
CA THR A 488 12.29 43.06 20.64
C THR A 488 13.27 41.99 20.20
N VAL A 489 13.17 41.54 18.97
CA VAL A 489 14.05 40.52 18.40
C VAL A 489 14.94 41.14 17.35
N THR A 490 16.25 41.08 17.53
CA THR A 490 17.21 41.60 16.56
C THR A 490 17.56 40.53 15.53
N VAL A 491 17.22 40.75 14.26
CA VAL A 491 17.56 39.87 13.14
C VAL A 491 18.43 40.64 12.15
N ASN A 492 19.62 40.16 11.89
CA ASN A 492 20.59 40.83 10.98
C ASN A 492 20.84 42.30 11.31
N GLY A 493 20.91 42.64 12.61
CA GLY A 493 21.14 44.00 13.07
C GLY A 493 19.95 44.95 12.97
N LYS A 494 18.77 44.46 12.64
CA LYS A 494 17.51 45.20 12.60
C LYS A 494 16.61 44.75 13.75
N ASP A 495 16.18 45.69 14.58
CA ASP A 495 15.25 45.42 15.67
C ASP A 495 13.82 45.30 15.13
N ILE A 496 13.17 44.18 15.46
CA ILE A 496 11.78 43.87 15.11
C ILE A 496 10.98 43.80 16.41
N PHE A 497 9.95 44.61 16.52
CA PHE A 497 9.05 44.59 17.66
C PHE A 497 7.97 43.53 17.47
N MET A 498 7.82 42.64 18.46
CA MET A 498 6.83 41.55 18.45
C MET A 498 5.98 41.61 19.71
N ALA A 499 4.66 41.61 19.53
CA ALA A 499 3.72 41.44 20.62
C ALA A 499 3.05 40.07 20.49
N ILE A 500 3.11 39.25 21.55
CA ILE A 500 2.53 37.93 21.60
C ILE A 500 1.28 37.97 22.50
N GLU A 501 0.12 37.64 21.97
CA GLU A 501 -1.13 37.54 22.69
C GLU A 501 -1.76 36.18 22.37
N GLN A 502 -1.73 35.27 23.34
CA GLN A 502 -2.12 33.87 23.16
C GLN A 502 -1.28 33.18 22.06
N ASP A 503 -1.91 32.75 20.96
CA ASP A 503 -1.30 32.10 19.79
C ASP A 503 -1.06 33.07 18.62
N MET A 504 -1.23 34.38 18.88
CA MET A 504 -1.09 35.43 17.86
C MET A 504 0.14 36.27 18.13
N VAL A 505 0.96 36.47 17.10
CA VAL A 505 2.11 37.38 17.14
C VAL A 505 1.91 38.50 16.14
N THR A 506 2.00 39.74 16.62
CA THR A 506 1.99 40.90 15.75
C THR A 506 3.44 41.33 15.49
N VAL A 507 3.85 41.37 14.23
CA VAL A 507 5.17 41.81 13.78
C VAL A 507 4.98 42.94 12.78
N ASP A 508 5.51 44.13 13.07
CA ASP A 508 5.36 45.31 12.23
C ASP A 508 3.91 45.56 11.76
N GLY A 509 2.95 45.39 12.67
CA GLY A 509 1.51 45.58 12.40
C GLY A 509 0.80 44.46 11.64
N LYS A 510 1.50 43.35 11.29
CA LYS A 510 0.91 42.13 10.69
C LYS A 510 0.77 41.06 11.73
N VAL A 511 -0.40 40.42 11.76
CA VAL A 511 -0.73 39.37 12.71
C VAL A 511 -0.44 37.99 12.10
N TYR A 512 0.28 37.15 12.85
CA TYR A 512 0.63 35.78 12.48
C TYR A 512 0.17 34.84 13.60
N ARG A 513 -0.26 33.64 13.23
CA ARG A 513 -0.50 32.56 14.18
C ARG A 513 0.78 31.78 14.37
N VAL A 514 1.26 31.62 15.60
CA VAL A 514 2.54 30.94 15.87
C VAL A 514 2.37 29.88 16.94
N GLY A 515 3.07 28.75 16.78
CA GLY A 515 3.25 27.75 17.81
C GLY A 515 4.65 27.87 18.41
N ILE A 516 4.75 28.08 19.72
CA ILE A 516 6.03 28.12 20.43
C ILE A 516 6.28 26.74 21.05
N LYS A 517 7.39 26.06 20.65
CA LYS A 517 7.88 24.86 21.35
C LYS A 517 9.02 25.26 22.26
N ASP A 518 8.88 24.98 23.54
CA ASP A 518 9.98 25.13 24.50
C ASP A 518 11.00 24.00 24.26
N GLN A 519 12.18 24.37 23.77
CA GLN A 519 13.32 23.46 23.72
C GLN A 519 14.17 23.76 24.96
N GLY A 520 13.97 22.97 26.02
CA GLY A 520 14.68 23.09 27.29
C GLY A 520 16.18 23.38 27.11
N GLU A 521 16.76 24.12 28.09
CA GLU A 521 18.13 24.62 28.11
C GLU A 521 19.17 23.57 27.69
N GLY A 522 19.82 23.84 26.55
CA GLY A 522 20.96 23.04 26.08
C GLY A 522 22.20 23.28 26.94
N SER A 523 22.66 22.26 27.61
CA SER A 523 23.97 22.27 28.28
C SER A 523 25.10 22.32 27.23
N PRO A 524 26.14 23.12 27.40
CA PRO A 524 27.23 23.17 26.43
C PRO A 524 28.09 21.91 26.53
N ALA A 525 28.21 21.20 25.40
CA ALA A 525 29.12 20.05 25.27
C ALA A 525 30.58 20.55 25.31
N ALA A 526 31.35 19.92 26.19
CA ALA A 526 32.78 20.15 26.35
C ALA A 526 33.53 19.66 25.09
N ALA A 527 34.29 20.56 24.49
CA ALA A 527 35.24 20.27 23.42
C ALA A 527 36.41 19.45 23.96
N SER A 528 36.67 18.28 23.35
CA SER A 528 37.98 17.65 23.43
C SER A 528 38.67 17.74 22.07
N THR A 529 39.75 18.51 22.06
CA THR A 529 40.67 18.69 20.94
C THR A 529 41.62 17.51 20.82
N THR A 530 41.69 16.86 19.64
CA THR A 530 42.95 16.35 19.09
C THR A 530 42.96 16.54 17.59
N ALA A 531 44.00 17.21 17.12
CA ALA A 531 44.21 17.62 15.75
C ALA A 531 44.66 16.43 14.89
N SER A 532 44.05 16.27 13.75
CA SER A 532 44.70 15.78 12.51
C SER A 532 43.76 16.10 11.35
N GLY A 533 44.23 16.30 10.16
CA GLY A 533 43.64 16.82 8.93
C GLY A 533 42.13 16.72 8.69
N PRO A 534 41.56 17.37 7.72
CA PRO A 534 40.11 17.39 7.55
C PRO A 534 39.58 15.97 7.30
N ALA A 535 38.97 15.37 8.32
CA ALA A 535 38.27 14.08 8.20
C ALA A 535 36.97 14.32 7.40
N THR A 536 36.73 13.49 6.40
CA THR A 536 35.47 13.48 5.63
C THR A 536 34.43 12.67 6.39
N GLU A 537 33.29 13.31 6.68
CA GLU A 537 32.20 12.66 7.39
C GLU A 537 31.31 11.85 6.43
N VAL A 538 30.98 10.64 6.83
CA VAL A 538 29.97 9.79 6.18
C VAL A 538 28.68 9.99 6.95
N ILE A 539 27.70 10.66 6.34
CA ILE A 539 26.45 11.03 6.98
C ILE A 539 25.27 10.18 6.48
N ALA A 540 24.31 9.94 7.37
CA ALA A 540 23.04 9.34 6.97
C ALA A 540 22.27 10.33 6.07
N GLN A 541 21.96 9.89 4.86
CA GLN A 541 21.17 10.68 3.90
C GLN A 541 19.68 10.69 4.25
N MET A 542 19.25 9.73 5.07
CA MET A 542 17.87 9.61 5.56
C MET A 542 17.85 8.87 6.90
N PRO A 543 16.75 8.99 7.67
CA PRO A 543 16.62 8.25 8.90
C PRO A 543 16.35 6.76 8.60
N GLY A 544 16.86 5.88 9.46
CA GLY A 544 16.70 4.44 9.33
C GLY A 544 17.35 3.69 10.48
N ALA A 545 17.18 2.37 10.52
CA ALA A 545 17.92 1.50 11.43
C ALA A 545 19.23 1.03 10.75
N VAL A 546 20.32 1.00 11.48
CA VAL A 546 21.56 0.40 11.00
C VAL A 546 21.35 -1.10 10.85
N TYR A 547 21.19 -1.57 9.63
CA TYR A 547 21.00 -2.99 9.33
C TYR A 547 22.32 -3.76 9.42
N ARG A 548 23.37 -3.20 8.84
CA ARG A 548 24.69 -3.80 8.85
C ARG A 548 25.79 -2.74 8.71
N VAL A 549 26.86 -2.91 9.45
CA VAL A 549 28.11 -2.16 9.26
C VAL A 549 29.02 -3.02 8.38
N VAL A 550 29.34 -2.54 7.18
CA VAL A 550 30.07 -3.31 6.16
C VAL A 550 31.59 -3.17 6.34
N ALA A 551 32.02 -1.96 6.69
CA ALA A 551 33.44 -1.64 6.85
C ALA A 551 33.84 -1.55 8.34
N LYS A 552 35.13 -1.66 8.63
CA LYS A 552 35.70 -1.58 9.98
C LYS A 552 36.69 -0.42 10.10
N VAL A 553 36.90 0.06 11.31
CA VAL A 553 37.96 1.04 11.59
C VAL A 553 39.32 0.50 11.14
N GLY A 554 40.01 1.31 10.34
CA GLY A 554 41.28 0.94 9.72
C GLY A 554 41.19 0.38 8.30
N ASP A 555 39.98 0.07 7.79
CA ASP A 555 39.79 -0.38 6.41
C ASP A 555 40.03 0.78 5.44
N LYS A 556 40.67 0.48 4.30
CA LYS A 556 40.73 1.39 3.16
C LYS A 556 39.49 1.22 2.31
N VAL A 557 38.86 2.32 1.95
CA VAL A 557 37.67 2.37 1.13
C VAL A 557 37.87 3.30 -0.05
N ASP A 558 37.26 2.94 -1.18
CA ASP A 558 37.19 3.78 -2.36
C ASP A 558 35.93 4.67 -2.31
N GLU A 559 35.95 5.80 -3.04
CA GLU A 559 34.76 6.63 -3.21
C GLU A 559 33.62 5.79 -3.83
N GLY A 560 32.43 5.87 -3.22
CA GLY A 560 31.26 5.07 -3.63
C GLY A 560 31.17 3.68 -2.97
N GLN A 561 32.18 3.22 -2.27
CA GLN A 561 32.12 1.92 -1.57
C GLN A 561 31.20 2.01 -0.34
N ALA A 562 30.33 1.01 -0.17
CA ALA A 562 29.39 0.93 0.96
C ALA A 562 30.12 0.78 2.31
N ILE A 563 29.80 1.63 3.29
CA ILE A 563 30.35 1.60 4.64
C ILE A 563 29.34 1.07 5.65
N VAL A 564 28.11 1.56 5.57
CA VAL A 564 27.00 1.16 6.42
C VAL A 564 25.81 0.84 5.53
N ILE A 565 25.04 -0.17 5.89
CA ILE A 565 23.74 -0.44 5.28
C ILE A 565 22.68 -0.03 6.30
N LEU A 566 21.82 0.88 5.92
CA LEU A 566 20.65 1.28 6.69
C LEU A 566 19.42 0.51 6.19
N GLU A 567 18.60 0.01 7.08
CA GLU A 567 17.23 -0.36 6.75
C GLU A 567 16.35 0.88 6.90
N ALA A 568 15.99 1.46 5.77
CA ALA A 568 15.05 2.56 5.70
C ALA A 568 13.88 2.11 4.82
N MET A 569 12.64 2.27 5.30
CA MET A 569 11.44 1.99 4.50
C MET A 569 11.31 0.51 4.03
N LYS A 570 11.84 -0.44 4.81
CA LYS A 570 11.95 -1.86 4.44
C LYS A 570 12.84 -2.14 3.23
N MET A 571 13.71 -1.21 2.91
CA MET A 571 14.75 -1.37 1.90
C MET A 571 16.11 -1.27 2.55
N GLU A 572 17.01 -2.14 2.14
CA GLU A 572 18.43 -2.02 2.50
C GLU A 572 19.04 -0.89 1.67
N MET A 573 19.62 0.08 2.34
CA MET A 573 20.24 1.25 1.73
C MET A 573 21.70 1.31 2.10
N GLU A 574 22.54 1.23 1.08
CA GLU A 574 23.96 1.44 1.24
C GLU A 574 24.27 2.92 1.44
N VAL A 575 25.03 3.24 2.47
CA VAL A 575 25.62 4.57 2.66
C VAL A 575 27.05 4.49 2.15
N PRO A 576 27.33 5.11 0.99
CA PRO A 576 28.64 5.01 0.37
C PRO A 576 29.64 5.98 1.00
N ALA A 577 30.92 5.68 0.84
CA ALA A 577 32.03 6.57 1.13
C ALA A 577 31.95 7.82 0.22
N PRO A 578 31.90 9.04 0.76
CA PRO A 578 31.92 10.26 -0.06
C PRO A 578 33.27 10.58 -0.69
N ALA A 579 34.33 9.93 -0.24
CA ALA A 579 35.68 10.01 -0.77
C ALA A 579 36.49 8.75 -0.43
N GLY A 580 37.50 8.42 -1.23
CA GLY A 580 38.44 7.35 -0.89
C GLY A 580 39.32 7.74 0.30
N GLY A 581 39.64 6.78 1.18
CA GLY A 581 40.48 7.01 2.35
C GLY A 581 40.51 5.83 3.32
N THR A 582 40.90 6.08 4.56
CA THR A 582 40.91 5.05 5.61
C THR A 582 39.86 5.39 6.69
N ILE A 583 39.04 4.44 7.08
CA ILE A 583 38.01 4.64 8.12
C ILE A 583 38.67 4.89 9.46
N GLN A 584 38.43 6.07 10.02
CA GLN A 584 38.95 6.48 11.33
C GLN A 584 38.04 6.10 12.49
N ALA A 585 36.74 6.25 12.30
CA ALA A 585 35.76 5.89 13.30
C ALA A 585 34.45 5.42 12.65
N ILE A 586 33.74 4.52 13.33
CA ILE A 586 32.36 4.13 13.06
C ILE A 586 31.56 4.49 14.31
N ASN A 587 30.58 5.38 14.15
CA ASN A 587 29.86 6.01 15.25
C ASN A 587 28.51 5.34 15.54
N VAL A 588 28.19 4.26 14.83
CA VAL A 588 26.89 3.59 14.92
C VAL A 588 27.04 2.09 15.09
N ALA A 589 26.03 1.48 15.70
CA ALA A 589 25.93 0.04 15.92
C ALA A 589 24.72 -0.56 15.19
N VAL A 590 24.79 -1.85 14.84
CA VAL A 590 23.68 -2.58 14.22
C VAL A 590 22.45 -2.52 15.13
N GLY A 591 21.29 -2.17 14.56
CA GLY A 591 20.02 -1.95 15.26
C GLY A 591 19.82 -0.52 15.78
N GLN A 592 20.84 0.35 15.72
CA GLN A 592 20.70 1.75 16.13
C GLN A 592 19.84 2.52 15.13
N GLN A 593 18.91 3.34 15.63
CA GLN A 593 18.17 4.30 14.81
C GLN A 593 19.04 5.53 14.58
N VAL A 594 19.11 5.98 13.34
CA VAL A 594 19.86 7.18 12.92
C VAL A 594 18.94 8.17 12.23
N THR A 595 19.27 9.45 12.35
CA THR A 595 18.53 10.56 11.73
C THR A 595 19.29 11.14 10.54
N THR A 596 18.57 11.82 9.63
CA THR A 596 19.19 12.50 8.49
C THR A 596 20.26 13.48 8.96
N GLY A 597 21.45 13.41 8.37
CA GLY A 597 22.60 14.23 8.72
C GLY A 597 23.45 13.71 9.87
N GLU A 598 23.05 12.60 10.51
CA GLU A 598 23.85 11.96 11.57
C GLU A 598 25.14 11.36 11.01
N VAL A 599 26.26 11.56 11.69
CA VAL A 599 27.57 11.09 11.25
C VAL A 599 27.73 9.62 11.61
N LEU A 600 27.73 8.76 10.60
CA LEU A 600 27.81 7.29 10.75
C LEU A 600 29.27 6.81 10.88
N ALA A 601 30.17 7.44 10.13
CA ALA A 601 31.59 7.14 10.14
C ALA A 601 32.44 8.37 9.72
N THR A 602 33.73 8.30 9.94
CA THR A 602 34.68 9.31 9.47
C THR A 602 35.81 8.64 8.69
N ILE A 603 36.21 9.28 7.58
CA ILE A 603 37.27 8.84 6.65
C ILE A 603 38.38 9.88 6.63
N GLN A 604 39.63 9.42 6.59
CA GLN A 604 40.82 10.27 6.42
C GLN A 604 41.71 9.75 5.31
#